data_6b255449769f0c3b15d6aedcc5ce9593
#
_entry.id   6b255449769f0c3b15d6aedcc5ce9593
#
_cell.length_a   1.000
_cell.length_b   1.000
_cell.length_c   1.000
_cell.angle_alpha   90.00
_cell.angle_beta   90.00
_cell.angle_gamma   90.00
#
_symmetry.space_group_name_H-M   'P 1'
#
loop_
_entity.id
_entity.type
_entity.pdbx_description
1 polymer ?
#
loop_
_entity_poly.entity_id
_entity_poly.type
_entity_poly.pdbx_seq_one_letter_code
_entity_poly.pdbx_strand_id
1 'polypeptide(L)'
;MPTSKQCAEPVTGFQPAMSDVARQFVVGVLLFLAAGTAIGWLYERPGLGLMVAALLALLWQVRQLLSFDRALRTGNFDDFRQGEGIWEQIFSRFKYENDKAARRKQSYRQLLLEVRKSTNAMPDGAVILNSDNEIIACNRAAKRLAGLKRKKDRGQRVDNILRDPELTRLLHAGDQSLTVEMASPMVDGNWLNCRVVQYGADQKLLLLRDVTERIRLSKMRRDFVANASHELRSPLTVIAGYLDSRAEDDDMPPSWEKPVEQMQAQARRMRHILGELLELSRLESAGKASTD
;
A
#
# COMPACT_ATOMS: atom_id res chain seq x y z
N MET A 1 -5.91 -5.29 26.23
CA MET A 1 -5.65 -6.53 26.97
C MET A 1 -6.64 -7.59 26.52
N PRO A 2 -6.27 -8.78 26.05
CA PRO A 2 -5.28 -9.62 26.67
C PRO A 2 -4.17 -10.09 25.73
N THR A 3 -3.02 -10.27 26.37
CA THR A 3 -1.81 -10.91 25.92
C THR A 3 -2.00 -12.42 25.78
N SER A 4 -1.67 -13.03 24.64
CA SER A 4 -1.32 -14.44 24.59
C SER A 4 0.01 -14.62 23.86
N LYS A 5 1.08 -14.56 24.65
CA LYS A 5 2.35 -15.20 24.34
C LYS A 5 2.11 -16.71 24.35
N GLN A 6 1.93 -17.32 23.20
CA GLN A 6 2.18 -18.75 23.06
C GLN A 6 3.69 -18.93 22.88
N CYS A 7 4.35 -19.22 23.99
CA CYS A 7 5.67 -19.81 23.98
C CYS A 7 5.61 -21.12 23.21
N ALA A 8 6.28 -21.18 22.07
CA ALA A 8 6.60 -22.43 21.42
C ALA A 8 7.59 -23.17 22.32
N GLU A 9 7.13 -24.20 22.99
CA GLU A 9 8.02 -25.19 23.65
C GLU A 9 9.00 -25.73 22.60
N PRO A 10 10.30 -25.80 22.91
CA PRO A 10 11.23 -26.52 22.06
C PRO A 10 10.92 -28.02 22.19
N VAL A 11 10.46 -28.62 21.11
CA VAL A 11 10.41 -30.10 20.99
C VAL A 11 11.86 -30.58 21.05
N THR A 12 12.30 -30.90 22.23
CA THR A 12 13.54 -31.64 22.46
C THR A 12 13.32 -33.11 22.05
N GLY A 13 13.20 -33.31 20.72
CA GLY A 13 13.36 -34.64 20.13
C GLY A 13 14.84 -35.01 20.25
N PHE A 14 15.13 -36.05 21.05
CA PHE A 14 16.39 -36.72 21.17
C PHE A 14 16.97 -37.04 19.78
N GLN A 15 17.85 -36.18 19.27
CA GLN A 15 18.59 -36.45 18.05
C GLN A 15 19.83 -37.27 18.47
N PRO A 16 19.96 -38.54 18.08
CA PRO A 16 21.21 -39.26 18.28
C PRO A 16 22.32 -38.48 17.58
N ALA A 17 23.44 -38.31 18.27
CA ALA A 17 24.57 -37.55 17.72
C ALA A 17 24.96 -38.20 16.39
N MET A 18 25.35 -37.38 15.39
CA MET A 18 25.72 -37.82 14.02
C MET A 18 26.80 -38.95 14.06
N SER A 19 27.59 -39.04 15.15
CA SER A 19 28.54 -40.10 15.46
C SER A 19 27.89 -41.48 15.67
N ASP A 20 26.71 -41.56 16.26
CA ASP A 20 26.08 -42.85 16.60
C ASP A 20 25.47 -43.51 15.36
N VAL A 21 24.88 -42.74 14.48
CA VAL A 21 24.31 -43.23 13.22
C VAL A 21 25.40 -43.62 12.22
N ALA A 22 26.48 -42.83 12.13
CA ALA A 22 27.65 -43.19 11.34
C ALA A 22 28.29 -44.48 11.85
N ARG A 23 28.37 -44.66 13.18
CA ARG A 23 28.88 -45.87 13.82
C ARG A 23 28.00 -47.09 13.52
N GLN A 24 26.68 -46.99 13.63
CA GLN A 24 25.74 -48.06 13.26
C GLN A 24 25.87 -48.46 11.80
N PHE A 25 26.02 -47.47 10.89
CA PHE A 25 26.22 -47.77 9.46
C PHE A 25 27.52 -48.52 9.21
N VAL A 26 28.63 -48.09 9.79
CA VAL A 26 29.93 -48.76 9.65
C VAL A 26 29.88 -50.18 10.22
N VAL A 27 29.27 -50.33 11.39
CA VAL A 27 29.05 -51.68 12.01
C VAL A 27 28.22 -52.57 11.11
N GLY A 28 27.14 -52.06 10.50
CA GLY A 28 26.29 -52.82 9.58
C GLY A 28 27.06 -53.28 8.32
N VAL A 29 27.88 -52.43 7.73
CA VAL A 29 28.73 -52.78 6.58
C VAL A 29 29.79 -53.82 6.98
N LEU A 30 30.42 -53.65 8.12
CA LEU A 30 31.40 -54.63 8.63
C LEU A 30 30.78 -56.01 8.90
N LEU A 31 29.59 -56.05 9.49
CA LEU A 31 28.85 -57.30 9.72
C LEU A 31 28.47 -57.98 8.40
N PHE A 32 28.06 -57.21 7.39
CA PHE A 32 27.74 -57.73 6.08
C PHE A 32 28.96 -58.31 5.38
N LEU A 33 30.12 -57.67 5.46
CA LEU A 33 31.39 -58.19 4.93
C LEU A 33 31.86 -59.44 5.70
N ALA A 34 31.69 -59.46 7.02
CA ALA A 34 32.03 -60.64 7.86
C ALA A 34 31.13 -61.84 7.52
N ALA A 35 29.84 -61.61 7.31
CA ALA A 35 28.94 -62.66 6.85
C ALA A 35 29.31 -63.23 5.46
N GLY A 36 29.70 -62.34 4.52
CA GLY A 36 30.18 -62.77 3.20
C GLY A 36 31.47 -63.60 3.28
N THR A 37 32.40 -63.24 4.16
CA THR A 37 33.63 -64.04 4.40
C THR A 37 33.31 -65.39 5.03
N ALA A 38 32.43 -65.45 5.99
CA ALA A 38 31.99 -66.69 6.67
C ALA A 38 31.32 -67.67 5.67
N ILE A 39 30.47 -67.15 4.79
CA ILE A 39 29.85 -67.95 3.69
C ILE A 39 30.90 -68.46 2.74
N GLY A 40 31.86 -67.58 2.33
CA GLY A 40 33.00 -67.99 1.44
C GLY A 40 33.90 -69.03 2.07
N TRP A 41 34.07 -69.03 3.38
CA TRP A 41 34.84 -70.05 4.11
C TRP A 41 34.19 -71.43 4.07
N LEU A 42 32.84 -71.47 4.11
CA LEU A 42 32.07 -72.70 3.96
C LEU A 42 32.27 -73.38 2.60
N TYR A 43 32.66 -72.62 1.57
CA TYR A 43 32.96 -73.10 0.21
C TYR A 43 34.47 -73.13 -0.08
N GLU A 44 35.33 -73.16 0.94
CA GLU A 44 36.81 -73.18 0.84
C GLU A 44 37.44 -72.02 0.06
N ARG A 45 36.67 -70.93 -0.19
CA ARG A 45 37.14 -69.75 -0.97
C ARG A 45 36.75 -68.43 -0.27
N PRO A 46 37.30 -68.09 0.87
CA PRO A 46 36.88 -66.93 1.67
C PRO A 46 37.09 -65.59 0.92
N GLY A 47 38.09 -65.50 0.06
CA GLY A 47 38.35 -64.30 -0.73
C GLY A 47 37.24 -63.99 -1.77
N LEU A 48 36.64 -65.01 -2.35
CA LEU A 48 35.52 -64.83 -3.31
C LEU A 48 34.26 -64.36 -2.56
N GLY A 49 34.00 -64.85 -1.34
CA GLY A 49 32.87 -64.43 -0.54
C GLY A 49 32.98 -62.98 -0.10
N LEU A 50 34.18 -62.52 0.28
CA LEU A 50 34.45 -61.12 0.59
C LEU A 50 34.23 -60.21 -0.62
N MET A 51 34.74 -60.61 -1.79
CA MET A 51 34.64 -59.83 -3.02
C MET A 51 33.18 -59.65 -3.45
N VAL A 52 32.39 -60.71 -3.37
CA VAL A 52 30.94 -60.64 -3.73
C VAL A 52 30.19 -59.77 -2.75
N ALA A 53 30.45 -59.90 -1.41
CA ALA A 53 29.82 -59.06 -0.43
C ALA A 53 30.18 -57.58 -0.60
N ALA A 54 31.47 -57.28 -0.88
CA ALA A 54 31.89 -55.88 -1.13
C ALA A 54 31.24 -55.31 -2.38
N LEU A 55 31.11 -56.09 -3.46
CA LEU A 55 30.44 -55.64 -4.70
C LEU A 55 28.96 -55.41 -4.50
N LEU A 56 28.26 -56.26 -3.75
CA LEU A 56 26.85 -56.04 -3.40
C LEU A 56 26.65 -54.82 -2.49
N ALA A 57 27.51 -54.60 -1.54
CA ALA A 57 27.48 -53.40 -0.68
C ALA A 57 27.70 -52.11 -1.51
N LEU A 58 28.62 -52.14 -2.45
CA LEU A 58 28.91 -51.01 -3.35
C LEU A 58 27.73 -50.75 -4.30
N LEU A 59 27.14 -51.80 -4.90
CA LEU A 59 25.96 -51.64 -5.73
C LEU A 59 24.78 -51.06 -4.97
N TRP A 60 24.57 -51.48 -3.74
CA TRP A 60 23.54 -50.94 -2.89
C TRP A 60 23.75 -49.46 -2.57
N GLN A 61 25.01 -49.02 -2.28
CA GLN A 61 25.35 -47.63 -2.07
C GLN A 61 25.14 -46.79 -3.31
N VAL A 62 25.59 -47.26 -4.48
CA VAL A 62 25.40 -46.54 -5.74
C VAL A 62 23.92 -46.39 -6.09
N ARG A 63 23.10 -47.44 -5.84
CA ARG A 63 21.66 -47.36 -6.01
C ARG A 63 21.03 -46.32 -5.09
N GLN A 64 21.45 -46.21 -3.86
CA GLN A 64 20.99 -45.19 -2.88
C GLN A 64 21.36 -43.77 -3.37
N LEU A 65 22.59 -43.58 -3.84
CA LEU A 65 23.05 -42.29 -4.36
C LEU A 65 22.27 -41.86 -5.60
N LEU A 66 22.02 -42.80 -6.53
CA LEU A 66 21.24 -42.53 -7.73
C LEU A 66 19.76 -42.22 -7.42
N SER A 67 19.18 -42.86 -6.41
CA SER A 67 17.81 -42.55 -5.97
C SER A 67 17.73 -41.17 -5.33
N PHE A 68 18.76 -40.77 -4.59
CA PHE A 68 18.87 -39.44 -4.02
C PHE A 68 19.00 -38.35 -5.11
N ASP A 69 19.88 -38.54 -6.09
CA ASP A 69 20.00 -37.61 -7.22
C ASP A 69 18.68 -37.49 -8.00
N ARG A 70 17.97 -38.58 -8.21
CA ARG A 70 16.66 -38.58 -8.84
C ARG A 70 15.63 -37.81 -8.03
N ALA A 71 15.57 -38.00 -6.71
CA ALA A 71 14.67 -37.27 -5.80
C ALA A 71 14.95 -35.76 -5.83
N LEU A 72 16.22 -35.37 -5.88
CA LEU A 72 16.62 -33.96 -6.00
C LEU A 72 16.18 -33.32 -7.32
N ARG A 73 16.27 -34.05 -8.44
CA ARG A 73 15.89 -33.56 -9.78
C ARG A 73 14.38 -33.47 -9.96
N THR A 74 13.63 -34.43 -9.43
CA THR A 74 12.17 -34.50 -9.60
C THR A 74 11.41 -33.68 -8.54
N GLY A 75 12.07 -33.29 -7.45
CA GLY A 75 11.43 -32.59 -6.32
C GLY A 75 10.40 -33.47 -5.59
N ASN A 76 10.27 -34.76 -5.97
CA ASN A 76 9.35 -35.71 -5.36
C ASN A 76 10.09 -36.54 -4.31
N PHE A 77 9.87 -36.18 -3.08
CA PHE A 77 10.59 -36.72 -1.93
C PHE A 77 9.83 -37.83 -1.21
N ASP A 78 8.62 -38.15 -1.61
CA ASP A 78 7.80 -39.18 -0.94
C ASP A 78 8.25 -40.60 -1.31
N ASP A 79 8.89 -40.79 -2.45
CA ASP A 79 9.41 -42.10 -2.89
C ASP A 79 10.67 -42.55 -2.13
N PHE A 80 11.34 -41.66 -1.41
CA PHE A 80 12.59 -41.95 -0.70
C PHE A 80 12.36 -42.48 0.76
N ARG A 81 11.14 -42.85 1.11
CA ARG A 81 10.72 -43.17 2.48
C ARG A 81 11.29 -44.51 3.05
N GLN A 82 12.15 -45.20 2.30
CA GLN A 82 12.69 -46.53 2.66
C GLN A 82 14.21 -46.56 2.97
N GLY A 83 14.85 -45.38 3.14
CA GLY A 83 16.25 -45.31 3.53
C GLY A 83 16.41 -45.38 5.03
N GLU A 84 16.96 -46.48 5.58
CA GLU A 84 17.36 -46.56 6.98
C GLU A 84 18.76 -45.92 7.18
N GLY A 85 18.95 -45.17 8.26
CA GLY A 85 20.27 -44.70 8.71
C GLY A 85 20.65 -43.26 8.33
N ILE A 86 21.90 -43.05 7.94
CA ILE A 86 22.49 -41.70 7.69
C ILE A 86 21.73 -40.93 6.62
N TRP A 87 21.25 -41.60 5.59
CA TRP A 87 20.55 -40.99 4.46
C TRP A 87 19.19 -40.43 4.88
N GLU A 88 18.48 -41.04 5.80
CA GLU A 88 17.22 -40.52 6.32
C GLU A 88 17.43 -39.20 7.08
N GLN A 89 18.47 -39.11 7.89
CA GLN A 89 18.80 -37.87 8.63
C GLN A 89 19.20 -36.71 7.71
N ILE A 90 20.09 -36.99 6.73
CA ILE A 90 20.51 -35.98 5.76
C ILE A 90 19.28 -35.50 4.99
N PHE A 91 18.43 -36.40 4.60
CA PHE A 91 17.25 -36.15 3.83
C PHE A 91 16.19 -35.36 4.63
N SER A 92 15.87 -35.74 5.84
CA SER A 92 14.93 -35.04 6.72
C SER A 92 15.38 -33.60 6.97
N ARG A 93 16.68 -33.40 7.19
CA ARG A 93 17.27 -32.07 7.38
C ARG A 93 17.19 -31.23 6.11
N PHE A 94 17.50 -31.81 4.95
CA PHE A 94 17.38 -31.12 3.66
C PHE A 94 15.92 -30.75 3.34
N LYS A 95 14.98 -31.67 3.51
CA LYS A 95 13.54 -31.44 3.35
C LYS A 95 13.07 -30.32 4.29
N TYR A 96 13.47 -30.36 5.55
CA TYR A 96 13.11 -29.31 6.52
C TYR A 96 13.59 -27.94 6.10
N GLU A 97 14.85 -27.79 5.67
CA GLU A 97 15.40 -26.50 5.22
C GLU A 97 14.74 -26.01 3.93
N ASN A 98 14.48 -26.91 2.99
CA ASN A 98 13.78 -26.57 1.74
C ASN A 98 12.32 -26.13 1.99
N ASP A 99 11.59 -26.86 2.83
CA ASP A 99 10.22 -26.52 3.25
C ASP A 99 10.18 -25.18 3.99
N LYS A 100 11.16 -24.93 4.86
CA LYS A 100 11.31 -23.67 5.57
C LYS A 100 11.58 -22.49 4.62
N ALA A 101 12.43 -22.69 3.62
CA ALA A 101 12.68 -21.69 2.57
C ALA A 101 11.43 -21.43 1.71
N ALA A 102 10.72 -22.49 1.33
CA ALA A 102 9.46 -22.40 0.59
C ALA A 102 8.37 -21.66 1.38
N ARG A 103 8.18 -21.99 2.68
CA ARG A 103 7.25 -21.28 3.57
C ARG A 103 7.60 -19.80 3.73
N ARG A 104 8.89 -19.46 3.92
CA ARG A 104 9.34 -18.07 3.96
C ARG A 104 9.00 -17.33 2.67
N LYS A 105 9.33 -17.91 1.51
CA LYS A 105 9.01 -17.33 0.20
C LYS A 105 7.51 -17.13 0.00
N GLN A 106 6.70 -18.07 0.45
CA GLN A 106 5.23 -17.98 0.40
C GLN A 106 4.71 -16.87 1.31
N SER A 107 5.20 -16.78 2.55
CA SER A 107 4.83 -15.71 3.49
C SER A 107 5.19 -14.33 2.95
N TYR A 108 6.39 -14.16 2.37
CA TYR A 108 6.77 -12.90 1.72
C TYR A 108 5.83 -12.55 0.55
N ARG A 109 5.49 -13.53 -0.29
CA ARG A 109 4.53 -13.30 -1.39
C ARG A 109 3.15 -12.91 -0.87
N GLN A 110 2.65 -13.57 0.17
CA GLN A 110 1.36 -13.24 0.78
C GLN A 110 1.37 -11.82 1.35
N LEU A 111 2.42 -11.44 2.10
CA LEU A 111 2.58 -10.09 2.65
C LEU A 111 2.58 -9.03 1.54
N LEU A 112 3.35 -9.24 0.46
CA LEU A 112 3.38 -8.33 -0.68
C LEU A 112 2.01 -8.20 -1.36
N LEU A 113 1.27 -9.30 -1.49
CA LEU A 113 -0.08 -9.28 -2.04
C LEU A 113 -1.06 -8.54 -1.14
N GLU A 114 -0.93 -8.68 0.17
CA GLU A 114 -1.78 -7.99 1.16
C GLU A 114 -1.52 -6.49 1.17
N VAL A 115 -0.26 -6.05 1.23
CA VAL A 115 0.13 -4.64 1.09
C VAL A 115 -0.39 -4.05 -0.22
N ARG A 116 -0.29 -4.80 -1.32
CA ARG A 116 -0.81 -4.37 -2.61
C ARG A 116 -2.34 -4.29 -2.64
N LYS A 117 -3.05 -5.22 -1.99
CA LYS A 117 -4.51 -5.15 -1.85
C LYS A 117 -4.92 -3.93 -1.05
N SER A 118 -4.24 -3.67 0.07
CA SER A 118 -4.51 -2.51 0.93
C SER A 118 -4.30 -1.19 0.20
N THR A 119 -3.16 -1.02 -0.49
CA THR A 119 -2.90 0.19 -1.27
C THR A 119 -3.87 0.38 -2.45
N ASN A 120 -4.34 -0.71 -3.06
CA ASN A 120 -5.35 -0.62 -4.13
C ASN A 120 -6.78 -0.38 -3.62
N ALA A 121 -7.06 -0.64 -2.35
CA ALA A 121 -8.35 -0.34 -1.71
C ALA A 121 -8.45 1.14 -1.29
N MET A 122 -7.35 1.87 -1.21
CA MET A 122 -7.35 3.30 -0.89
C MET A 122 -8.12 4.09 -1.96
N PRO A 123 -9.00 5.03 -1.55
CA PRO A 123 -9.70 5.91 -2.48
C PRO A 123 -8.74 6.89 -3.15
N ASP A 124 -7.71 7.33 -2.43
CA ASP A 124 -6.70 8.29 -2.89
C ASP A 124 -5.68 7.63 -3.81
N GLY A 125 -5.26 8.34 -4.84
CA GLY A 125 -4.16 7.95 -5.70
C GLY A 125 -2.83 8.06 -4.98
N ALA A 126 -2.01 7.02 -5.05
CA ALA A 126 -0.66 7.00 -4.50
C ALA A 126 0.33 6.63 -5.61
N VAL A 127 1.35 7.47 -5.79
CA VAL A 127 2.41 7.30 -6.79
C VAL A 127 3.75 7.43 -6.09
N ILE A 128 4.59 6.42 -6.20
CA ILE A 128 5.97 6.45 -5.70
C ILE A 128 6.87 6.92 -6.82
N LEU A 129 7.66 7.95 -6.53
CA LEU A 129 8.61 8.57 -7.44
C LEU A 129 10.03 8.40 -6.92
N ASN A 130 11.02 8.39 -7.83
CA ASN A 130 12.42 8.51 -7.48
C ASN A 130 12.84 10.00 -7.34
N SER A 131 14.14 10.26 -7.09
CA SER A 131 14.74 11.61 -7.02
C SER A 131 14.45 12.46 -8.27
N ASP A 132 14.39 11.82 -9.45
CA ASP A 132 14.20 12.46 -10.75
C ASP A 132 12.72 12.63 -11.13
N ASN A 133 11.80 12.37 -10.19
CA ASN A 133 10.35 12.39 -10.36
C ASN A 133 9.82 11.35 -11.36
N GLU A 134 10.57 10.25 -11.58
CA GLU A 134 10.10 9.14 -12.39
C GLU A 134 9.25 8.17 -11.58
N ILE A 135 8.23 7.62 -12.21
CA ILE A 135 7.25 6.72 -11.58
C ILE A 135 7.87 5.33 -11.33
N ILE A 136 8.04 4.98 -10.07
CA ILE A 136 8.44 3.64 -9.63
C ILE A 136 7.20 2.72 -9.57
N ALA A 137 6.14 3.19 -8.92
CA ALA A 137 4.91 2.44 -8.73
C ALA A 137 3.71 3.37 -8.57
N CYS A 138 2.51 2.89 -8.91
CA CYS A 138 1.25 3.57 -8.64
C CYS A 138 0.17 2.55 -8.24
N ASN A 139 -0.82 3.00 -7.43
CA ASN A 139 -1.96 2.20 -7.04
C ASN A 139 -3.09 2.28 -8.09
N ARG A 140 -4.19 1.54 -7.84
CA ARG A 140 -5.36 1.54 -8.74
C ARG A 140 -6.07 2.90 -8.79
N ALA A 141 -6.12 3.63 -7.67
CA ALA A 141 -6.76 4.93 -7.61
C ALA A 141 -6.02 5.98 -8.45
N ALA A 142 -4.68 6.00 -8.46
CA ALA A 142 -3.89 6.87 -9.32
C ALA A 142 -4.20 6.64 -10.81
N LYS A 143 -4.44 5.39 -11.22
CA LYS A 143 -4.90 5.11 -12.60
C LYS A 143 -6.29 5.71 -12.87
N ARG A 144 -7.22 5.60 -11.91
CA ARG A 144 -8.60 6.08 -12.07
C ARG A 144 -8.65 7.61 -12.10
N LEU A 145 -7.92 8.28 -11.18
CA LEU A 145 -7.96 9.71 -10.97
C LEU A 145 -7.13 10.51 -11.99
N ALA A 146 -5.94 10.00 -12.29
CA ALA A 146 -4.94 10.70 -13.10
C ALA A 146 -4.52 9.94 -14.38
N GLY A 147 -5.13 8.81 -14.69
CA GLY A 147 -4.86 8.03 -15.90
C GLY A 147 -3.54 7.26 -15.91
N LEU A 148 -2.79 7.27 -14.82
CA LEU A 148 -1.46 6.68 -14.75
C LEU A 148 -1.49 5.15 -14.91
N LYS A 149 -0.80 4.63 -15.90
CA LYS A 149 -0.77 3.21 -16.24
C LYS A 149 0.48 2.53 -15.68
N ARG A 150 0.31 1.73 -14.63
CA ARG A 150 1.38 1.08 -13.87
C ARG A 150 2.51 0.44 -14.69
N LYS A 151 2.20 -0.19 -15.84
CA LYS A 151 3.22 -0.86 -16.66
C LYS A 151 3.81 0.05 -17.74
N LYS A 152 3.01 0.96 -18.30
CA LYS A 152 3.40 1.81 -19.43
C LYS A 152 4.18 3.03 -18.97
N ASP A 153 3.78 3.62 -17.83
CA ASP A 153 4.31 4.91 -17.37
C ASP A 153 5.43 4.73 -16.33
N ARG A 154 5.79 3.48 -16.01
CA ARG A 154 6.93 3.20 -15.12
C ARG A 154 8.24 3.66 -15.74
N GLY A 155 9.05 4.40 -14.98
CA GLY A 155 10.30 5.02 -15.43
C GLY A 155 10.09 6.30 -16.24
N GLN A 156 8.84 6.75 -16.42
CA GLN A 156 8.57 8.07 -17.02
C GLN A 156 8.40 9.11 -15.94
N ARG A 157 8.79 10.34 -16.24
CA ARG A 157 8.60 11.48 -15.33
C ARG A 157 7.11 11.82 -15.22
N VAL A 158 6.64 12.00 -13.99
CA VAL A 158 5.22 12.27 -13.71
C VAL A 158 4.76 13.62 -14.26
N ASP A 159 5.64 14.62 -14.25
CA ASP A 159 5.38 15.97 -14.81
C ASP A 159 5.16 15.96 -16.33
N ASN A 160 5.76 15.02 -17.06
CA ASN A 160 5.50 14.84 -18.50
C ASN A 160 4.10 14.30 -18.79
N ILE A 161 3.53 13.56 -17.83
CA ILE A 161 2.22 12.91 -17.99
C ILE A 161 1.11 13.85 -17.49
N LEU A 162 1.25 14.42 -16.30
CA LEU A 162 0.23 15.27 -15.68
C LEU A 162 0.28 16.74 -16.14
N ARG A 163 1.36 17.18 -16.75
CA ARG A 163 1.55 18.48 -17.46
C ARG A 163 0.95 19.71 -16.78
N ASP A 164 0.96 19.73 -15.45
CA ASP A 164 0.47 20.86 -14.67
C ASP A 164 1.65 21.67 -14.12
N PRO A 165 1.70 23.00 -14.35
CA PRO A 165 2.81 23.86 -13.91
C PRO A 165 2.94 23.93 -12.38
N GLU A 166 1.81 23.95 -11.66
CA GLU A 166 1.81 24.01 -10.20
C GLU A 166 2.31 22.69 -9.60
N LEU A 167 1.89 21.55 -10.17
CA LEU A 167 2.42 20.25 -9.79
C LEU A 167 3.94 20.16 -10.02
N THR A 168 4.41 20.70 -11.14
CA THR A 168 5.85 20.73 -11.43
C THR A 168 6.61 21.56 -10.40
N ARG A 169 6.08 22.71 -9.98
CA ARG A 169 6.67 23.52 -8.89
C ARG A 169 6.66 22.74 -7.57
N LEU A 170 5.56 22.10 -7.22
CA LEU A 170 5.43 21.29 -6.01
C LEU A 170 6.48 20.15 -5.95
N LEU A 171 6.70 19.48 -7.07
CA LEU A 171 7.69 18.38 -7.16
C LEU A 171 9.13 18.86 -6.91
N HIS A 172 9.43 20.15 -7.20
CA HIS A 172 10.75 20.74 -7.05
C HIS A 172 10.92 21.55 -5.75
N ALA A 173 9.81 21.99 -5.14
CA ALA A 173 9.86 22.86 -3.96
C ALA A 173 10.44 22.21 -2.69
N GLY A 174 10.43 20.87 -2.59
CA GLY A 174 10.92 20.15 -1.41
C GLY A 174 10.13 20.36 -0.13
N ASP A 175 9.13 21.24 -0.13
CA ASP A 175 8.27 21.54 1.00
C ASP A 175 7.09 20.56 1.06
N GLN A 176 7.00 19.81 2.14
CA GLN A 176 5.97 18.79 2.35
C GLN A 176 4.61 19.35 2.81
N SER A 177 4.57 20.63 3.19
CA SER A 177 3.35 21.30 3.63
C SER A 177 2.50 21.81 2.46
N LEU A 178 3.13 21.98 1.29
CA LEU A 178 2.46 22.51 0.10
C LEU A 178 1.55 21.46 -0.54
N THR A 179 0.37 21.92 -0.94
CA THR A 179 -0.58 21.16 -1.75
C THR A 179 -0.99 21.97 -2.97
N VAL A 180 -1.33 21.28 -4.03
CA VAL A 180 -1.74 21.94 -5.29
C VAL A 180 -3.07 21.32 -5.75
N GLU A 181 -4.01 22.17 -6.12
CA GLU A 181 -5.26 21.76 -6.75
C GLU A 181 -5.16 21.89 -8.27
N MET A 182 -5.32 20.76 -8.97
CA MET A 182 -5.26 20.73 -10.43
C MET A 182 -6.52 20.08 -11.02
N ALA A 183 -6.84 20.43 -12.27
CA ALA A 183 -7.88 19.73 -13.00
C ALA A 183 -7.47 18.27 -13.29
N SER A 184 -8.42 17.35 -13.17
CA SER A 184 -8.18 15.95 -13.52
C SER A 184 -7.91 15.79 -15.01
N PRO A 185 -6.82 15.13 -15.42
CA PRO A 185 -6.56 14.87 -16.84
C PRO A 185 -7.48 13.81 -17.44
N MET A 186 -8.27 13.12 -16.63
CA MET A 186 -9.12 12.01 -17.06
C MET A 186 -10.59 12.36 -17.24
N VAL A 187 -11.09 13.28 -16.44
CA VAL A 187 -12.51 13.64 -16.42
C VAL A 187 -12.63 15.16 -16.33
N ASP A 188 -13.19 15.77 -17.35
CA ASP A 188 -13.44 17.20 -17.37
C ASP A 188 -14.35 17.63 -16.20
N GLY A 189 -13.97 18.73 -15.55
CA GLY A 189 -14.70 19.28 -14.41
C GLY A 189 -14.45 18.57 -13.07
N ASN A 190 -13.56 17.57 -13.04
CA ASN A 190 -13.08 17.00 -11.77
C ASN A 190 -11.76 17.67 -11.34
N TRP A 191 -11.57 17.72 -10.02
CA TRP A 191 -10.42 18.39 -9.40
C TRP A 191 -9.68 17.42 -8.49
N LEU A 192 -8.36 17.48 -8.55
CA LEU A 192 -7.45 16.68 -7.74
C LEU A 192 -6.64 17.60 -6.84
N ASN A 193 -6.56 17.28 -5.56
CA ASN A 193 -5.58 17.85 -4.64
C ASN A 193 -4.35 16.96 -4.66
N CYS A 194 -3.20 17.53 -4.96
CA CYS A 194 -1.90 16.87 -5.08
C CYS A 194 -1.01 17.26 -3.92
N ARG A 195 -0.45 16.28 -3.22
CA ARG A 195 0.52 16.48 -2.14
C ARG A 195 1.74 15.60 -2.36
N VAL A 196 2.94 16.15 -2.16
CA VAL A 196 4.20 15.42 -2.24
C VAL A 196 4.75 15.25 -0.84
N VAL A 197 5.05 14.00 -0.46
CA VAL A 197 5.66 13.66 0.83
C VAL A 197 6.98 12.94 0.57
N GLN A 198 8.05 13.35 1.25
CA GLN A 198 9.33 12.64 1.20
C GLN A 198 9.17 11.25 1.79
N TYR A 199 9.64 10.25 1.09
CA TYR A 199 9.56 8.85 1.49
C TYR A 199 10.93 8.18 1.35
N GLY A 200 11.51 7.77 2.48
CA GLY A 200 12.88 7.23 2.46
C GLY A 200 13.95 8.28 2.13
N ALA A 201 15.15 7.85 1.73
CA ALA A 201 16.28 8.73 1.44
C ALA A 201 16.13 9.47 0.10
N ASP A 202 15.65 8.78 -0.95
CA ASP A 202 15.65 9.30 -2.33
C ASP A 202 14.30 9.08 -3.04
N GLN A 203 13.22 8.91 -2.30
CA GLN A 203 11.91 8.65 -2.86
C GLN A 203 10.89 9.69 -2.40
N LYS A 204 9.94 9.99 -3.27
CA LYS A 204 8.81 10.87 -3.00
C LYS A 204 7.51 10.08 -3.18
N LEU A 205 6.51 10.36 -2.33
CA LEU A 205 5.16 9.85 -2.45
C LEU A 205 4.25 10.99 -2.90
N LEU A 206 3.74 10.90 -4.12
CA LEU A 206 2.72 11.80 -4.63
C LEU A 206 1.34 11.22 -4.30
N LEU A 207 0.58 11.95 -3.51
CA LEU A 207 -0.81 11.65 -3.16
C LEU A 207 -1.75 12.48 -4.03
N LEU A 208 -2.80 11.84 -4.56
CA LEU A 208 -3.81 12.43 -5.43
C LEU A 208 -5.17 12.18 -4.81
N ARG A 209 -5.83 13.22 -4.33
CA ARG A 209 -7.16 13.14 -3.72
C ARG A 209 -8.19 13.83 -4.62
N ASP A 210 -9.32 13.16 -4.84
CA ASP A 210 -10.47 13.78 -5.51
C ASP A 210 -11.14 14.79 -4.55
N VAL A 211 -11.15 16.05 -4.96
CA VAL A 211 -11.76 17.16 -4.21
C VAL A 211 -12.90 17.82 -4.98
N THR A 212 -13.39 17.16 -6.02
CA THR A 212 -14.41 17.68 -6.93
C THR A 212 -15.68 18.09 -6.18
N GLU A 213 -16.18 17.23 -5.31
CA GLU A 213 -17.40 17.51 -4.54
C GLU A 213 -17.18 18.71 -3.59
N ARG A 214 -16.03 18.77 -2.91
CA ARG A 214 -15.67 19.88 -2.04
C ARG A 214 -15.66 21.21 -2.80
N ILE A 215 -15.04 21.25 -3.98
CA ILE A 215 -14.96 22.45 -4.80
C ILE A 215 -16.32 22.85 -5.35
N ARG A 216 -17.12 21.88 -5.81
CA ARG A 216 -18.50 22.14 -6.29
C ARG A 216 -19.39 22.72 -5.20
N LEU A 217 -19.37 22.13 -4.01
CA LEU A 217 -20.13 22.63 -2.87
C LEU A 217 -19.68 24.04 -2.45
N SER A 218 -18.38 24.27 -2.41
CA SER A 218 -17.83 25.60 -2.11
C SER A 218 -18.24 26.65 -3.15
N LYS A 219 -18.25 26.27 -4.44
CA LYS A 219 -18.70 27.13 -5.53
C LYS A 219 -20.20 27.40 -5.42
N MET A 220 -21.02 26.37 -5.25
CA MET A 220 -22.50 26.54 -5.10
C MET A 220 -22.84 27.44 -3.93
N ARG A 221 -22.17 27.27 -2.78
CA ARG A 221 -22.37 28.13 -1.61
C ARG A 221 -22.06 29.59 -1.92
N ARG A 222 -20.95 29.87 -2.62
CA ARG A 222 -20.57 31.22 -3.02
C ARG A 222 -21.59 31.83 -3.98
N ASP A 223 -21.96 31.08 -5.02
CA ASP A 223 -22.91 31.52 -6.02
C ASP A 223 -24.29 31.80 -5.39
N PHE A 224 -24.73 30.96 -4.43
CA PHE A 224 -25.94 31.14 -3.67
C PHE A 224 -25.91 32.44 -2.87
N VAL A 225 -24.85 32.67 -2.06
CA VAL A 225 -24.72 33.87 -1.24
C VAL A 225 -24.63 35.13 -2.11
N ALA A 226 -23.90 35.08 -3.22
CA ALA A 226 -23.80 36.18 -4.15
C ALA A 226 -25.16 36.53 -4.79
N ASN A 227 -25.85 35.53 -5.34
CA ASN A 227 -27.15 35.72 -5.98
C ASN A 227 -28.22 36.18 -4.94
N ALA A 228 -28.30 35.53 -3.79
CA ALA A 228 -29.24 35.92 -2.74
C ALA A 228 -29.02 37.38 -2.30
N SER A 229 -27.76 37.80 -2.17
CA SER A 229 -27.43 39.20 -1.82
C SER A 229 -27.80 40.18 -2.88
N HIS A 230 -27.62 39.83 -4.16
CA HIS A 230 -28.05 40.68 -5.27
C HIS A 230 -29.58 40.79 -5.33
N GLU A 231 -30.28 39.68 -5.22
CA GLU A 231 -31.75 39.63 -5.24
C GLU A 231 -32.40 40.34 -4.05
N LEU A 232 -31.76 40.34 -2.88
CA LEU A 232 -32.25 41.07 -1.71
C LEU A 232 -31.88 42.52 -1.68
N ARG A 233 -30.77 42.96 -2.34
CA ARG A 233 -30.35 44.34 -2.35
C ARG A 233 -31.33 45.23 -3.12
N SER A 234 -31.87 44.76 -4.23
CA SER A 234 -32.80 45.48 -5.08
C SER A 234 -34.08 45.90 -4.35
N PRO A 235 -34.90 44.96 -3.78
CA PRO A 235 -36.11 45.31 -3.06
C PRO A 235 -35.80 46.16 -1.80
N LEU A 236 -34.67 45.88 -1.13
CA LEU A 236 -34.28 46.68 0.04
C LEU A 236 -33.92 48.12 -0.32
N THR A 237 -33.33 48.35 -1.49
CA THR A 237 -33.04 49.71 -2.02
C THR A 237 -34.33 50.46 -2.30
N VAL A 238 -35.35 49.78 -2.86
CA VAL A 238 -36.67 50.38 -3.13
C VAL A 238 -37.37 50.73 -1.82
N ILE A 239 -37.38 49.83 -0.83
CA ILE A 239 -37.96 50.06 0.47
C ILE A 239 -37.27 51.24 1.20
N ALA A 240 -35.94 51.26 1.18
CA ALA A 240 -35.18 52.35 1.74
C ALA A 240 -35.49 53.70 1.07
N GLY A 241 -35.60 53.73 -0.25
CA GLY A 241 -35.93 54.93 -1.03
C GLY A 241 -37.33 55.46 -0.70
N TYR A 242 -38.32 54.59 -0.51
CA TYR A 242 -39.67 55.02 -0.07
C TYR A 242 -39.62 55.54 1.38
N LEU A 243 -38.88 54.94 2.25
CA LEU A 243 -38.74 55.41 3.64
C LEU A 243 -38.00 56.75 3.71
N ASP A 244 -36.96 56.93 2.89
CA ASP A 244 -36.22 58.18 2.83
C ASP A 244 -37.10 59.31 2.28
N SER A 245 -37.84 59.07 1.17
CA SER A 245 -38.80 60.02 0.64
C SER A 245 -39.92 60.38 1.63
N ARG A 246 -40.38 59.39 2.41
CA ARG A 246 -41.43 59.63 3.43
C ARG A 246 -40.90 60.41 4.62
N ALA A 247 -39.63 60.21 5.02
CA ALA A 247 -38.98 60.95 6.08
C ALA A 247 -38.76 62.42 5.74
N GLU A 248 -38.63 62.77 4.47
CA GLU A 248 -38.46 64.13 3.93
C GLU A 248 -39.77 64.84 3.64
N ASP A 249 -40.92 64.20 3.86
CA ASP A 249 -42.27 64.74 3.60
C ASP A 249 -42.69 65.67 4.78
N ASP A 250 -42.82 66.95 4.50
CA ASP A 250 -43.23 67.99 5.49
C ASP A 250 -44.62 67.80 6.03
N ASP A 251 -45.50 67.06 5.31
CA ASP A 251 -46.89 66.75 5.70
C ASP A 251 -47.01 65.44 6.49
N MET A 252 -45.88 64.84 6.95
CA MET A 252 -45.91 63.60 7.68
C MET A 252 -46.51 63.80 9.11
N PRO A 253 -47.53 62.98 9.47
CA PRO A 253 -48.10 63.07 10.83
C PRO A 253 -47.06 62.74 11.91
N PRO A 254 -46.96 63.48 13.03
CA PRO A 254 -45.96 63.26 14.10
C PRO A 254 -45.98 61.85 14.67
N SER A 255 -47.11 61.13 14.58
CA SER A 255 -47.22 59.74 15.01
C SER A 255 -46.42 58.76 14.15
N TRP A 256 -46.01 59.14 12.92
CA TRP A 256 -45.27 58.29 11.99
C TRP A 256 -43.78 58.56 12.00
N GLU A 257 -43.30 59.66 12.58
CA GLU A 257 -41.85 59.95 12.63
C GLU A 257 -41.03 58.80 13.23
N LYS A 258 -41.38 58.35 14.45
CA LYS A 258 -40.67 57.25 15.10
C LYS A 258 -40.78 55.92 14.33
N PRO A 259 -41.93 55.47 13.84
CA PRO A 259 -42.02 54.25 13.01
C PRO A 259 -41.16 54.33 11.72
N VAL A 260 -41.15 55.44 11.00
CA VAL A 260 -40.38 55.63 9.78
C VAL A 260 -38.89 55.60 10.08
N GLU A 261 -38.45 56.28 11.13
CA GLU A 261 -37.05 56.28 11.59
C GLU A 261 -36.60 54.89 11.96
N GLN A 262 -37.41 54.12 12.67
CA GLN A 262 -37.13 52.72 13.04
C GLN A 262 -37.04 51.83 11.78
N MET A 263 -37.93 51.97 10.83
CA MET A 263 -37.90 51.20 9.59
C MET A 263 -36.65 51.54 8.72
N GLN A 264 -36.25 52.82 8.64
CA GLN A 264 -35.00 53.22 7.99
C GLN A 264 -33.78 52.59 8.68
N ALA A 265 -33.76 52.61 10.02
CA ALA A 265 -32.69 51.98 10.80
C ALA A 265 -32.57 50.48 10.49
N GLN A 266 -33.73 49.79 10.40
CA GLN A 266 -33.74 48.37 10.01
C GLN A 266 -33.31 48.13 8.57
N ALA A 267 -33.74 48.98 7.61
CA ALA A 267 -33.32 48.89 6.23
C ALA A 267 -31.79 49.07 6.06
N ARG A 268 -31.22 50.06 6.77
CA ARG A 268 -29.76 50.26 6.85
C ARG A 268 -29.03 49.09 7.44
N ARG A 269 -29.57 48.52 8.54
CA ARG A 269 -28.97 47.31 9.20
C ARG A 269 -29.00 46.10 8.27
N MET A 270 -30.10 45.84 7.56
CA MET A 270 -30.20 44.74 6.60
C MET A 270 -29.17 44.91 5.45
N ARG A 271 -28.99 46.10 4.89
CA ARG A 271 -27.96 46.38 3.86
C ARG A 271 -26.56 46.08 4.39
N HIS A 272 -26.27 46.48 5.63
CA HIS A 272 -24.98 46.21 6.26
C HIS A 272 -24.71 44.71 6.39
N ILE A 273 -25.67 43.94 6.93
CA ILE A 273 -25.57 42.47 7.11
C ILE A 273 -25.36 41.77 5.76
N LEU A 274 -26.06 42.18 4.70
CA LEU A 274 -25.86 41.63 3.35
C LEU A 274 -24.43 41.93 2.82
N GLY A 275 -23.90 43.10 3.11
CA GLY A 275 -22.53 43.48 2.77
C GLY A 275 -21.51 42.60 3.48
N GLU A 276 -21.67 42.43 4.80
CA GLU A 276 -20.78 41.58 5.62
C GLU A 276 -20.82 40.09 5.19
N LEU A 277 -22.02 39.57 4.88
CA LEU A 277 -22.16 38.18 4.37
C LEU A 277 -21.42 37.95 3.06
N LEU A 278 -21.48 38.93 2.14
CA LEU A 278 -20.74 38.88 0.87
C LEU A 278 -19.23 38.94 1.09
N GLU A 279 -18.76 39.79 1.99
CA GLU A 279 -17.35 39.95 2.29
C GLU A 279 -16.82 38.69 2.99
N LEU A 280 -17.55 38.15 3.97
CA LEU A 280 -17.21 36.87 4.64
C LEU A 280 -17.11 35.72 3.62
N SER A 281 -18.10 35.61 2.72
CA SER A 281 -18.08 34.58 1.66
C SER A 281 -16.87 34.69 0.72
N ARG A 282 -16.40 35.92 0.45
CA ARG A 282 -15.18 36.17 -0.33
C ARG A 282 -13.92 35.81 0.46
N LEU A 283 -13.83 36.19 1.71
CA LEU A 283 -12.68 35.91 2.59
C LEU A 283 -12.51 34.40 2.85
N GLU A 284 -13.60 33.68 3.12
CA GLU A 284 -13.57 32.20 3.25
C GLU A 284 -13.01 31.52 1.99
N SER A 285 -13.18 32.15 0.84
CA SER A 285 -12.68 31.63 -0.44
C SER A 285 -11.21 31.96 -0.68
N ALA A 286 -10.75 33.12 -0.23
CA ALA A 286 -9.35 33.55 -0.37
C ALA A 286 -8.45 32.86 0.69
N GLY A 287 -8.93 32.69 1.92
CA GLY A 287 -8.18 32.06 3.01
C GLY A 287 -7.89 30.58 2.79
N LYS A 288 -8.70 29.86 2.01
CA LYS A 288 -8.45 28.46 1.65
C LYS A 288 -7.41 28.30 0.56
N ALA A 289 -7.17 29.31 -0.23
CA ALA A 289 -6.10 29.28 -1.24
C ALA A 289 -4.70 29.50 -0.63
N SER A 290 -4.61 29.97 0.63
CA SER A 290 -3.33 30.27 1.30
C SER A 290 -2.98 29.34 2.45
N THR A 291 -3.86 28.40 2.84
CA THR A 291 -3.66 27.54 4.02
C THR A 291 -3.63 26.04 3.69
N ASP A 292 -3.91 25.65 2.45
CA ASP A 292 -3.75 24.32 1.90
C ASP A 292 -2.56 24.29 0.94
#